data_17418fb5a34be0438e8c9128acd337d8
#
_entry.id   17418fb5a34be0438e8c9128acd337d8
#
_cell.length_a   1.000
_cell.length_b   1.000
_cell.length_c   1.000
_cell.angle_alpha   90.00
_cell.angle_beta   90.00
_cell.angle_gamma   90.00
#
_symmetry.space_group_name_H-M   'P 1'
#
loop_
_entity.id
_entity.type
_entity.pdbx_description
1 polymer ?
#
loop_
_entity_poly.entity_id
_entity_poly.type
_entity_poly.pdbx_seq_one_letter_code
_entity_poly.pdbx_strand_id
1 'polypeptide(L)'
;MGKRAETQDRLLAATRHIIITEGIEATSLEHICAVAGFTRGAFYSNFSSKDSLLGILAEGEYADLIQRLRERVLLWENAQTPASQGGEGDRHLLMENLLYEALDAIHIDEGLYILHSEMLMRSIRDAEWGMRLLDFNRQFADQLGSVLQTILTAAGRELTVPIGALTQSVIGVVMRAAGLAGWRQSIREYRSKHSAATNSGYPAPAPRENHPPVPPAHTASQASPATRSILEVVLVLLYACSREID
;
A
#
# COMPACT_ATOMS: atom_id res chain seq x y z
N MET A 1 18.23 -3.44 21.28
CA MET A 1 16.80 -3.08 21.51
C MET A 1 16.37 -3.64 22.86
N GLY A 2 15.61 -2.90 23.67
CA GLY A 2 15.21 -3.35 25.01
C GLY A 2 14.03 -4.33 24.93
N LYS A 3 13.93 -5.25 25.90
CA LYS A 3 12.84 -6.25 26.01
C LYS A 3 11.42 -5.64 25.87
N ARG A 4 11.25 -4.36 26.25
CA ARG A 4 9.96 -3.66 26.15
C ARG A 4 9.60 -3.35 24.69
N ALA A 5 10.53 -2.86 23.87
CA ALA A 5 10.30 -2.59 22.45
C ALA A 5 9.96 -3.88 21.69
N GLU A 6 10.71 -4.96 21.95
CA GLU A 6 10.43 -6.27 21.36
C GLU A 6 9.01 -6.79 21.71
N THR A 7 8.57 -6.57 22.96
CA THR A 7 7.22 -6.95 23.39
C THR A 7 6.14 -6.13 22.66
N GLN A 8 6.37 -4.81 22.51
CA GLN A 8 5.46 -3.92 21.76
C GLN A 8 5.35 -4.36 20.31
N ASP A 9 6.47 -4.58 19.63
CA ASP A 9 6.52 -5.00 18.23
C ASP A 9 5.77 -6.31 18.00
N ARG A 10 5.94 -7.29 18.89
CA ARG A 10 5.24 -8.57 18.79
C ARG A 10 3.73 -8.44 19.04
N LEU A 11 3.30 -7.59 19.97
CA LEU A 11 1.87 -7.33 20.20
C LEU A 11 1.24 -6.59 19.00
N LEU A 12 1.94 -5.62 18.41
CA LEU A 12 1.50 -4.92 17.19
C LEU A 12 1.42 -5.88 16.00
N ALA A 13 2.46 -6.70 15.79
CA ALA A 13 2.47 -7.70 14.71
C ALA A 13 1.35 -8.74 14.85
N ALA A 14 1.09 -9.24 16.07
CA ALA A 14 -0.02 -10.15 16.33
C ALA A 14 -1.38 -9.49 16.04
N THR A 15 -1.55 -8.24 16.46
CA THR A 15 -2.79 -7.49 16.20
C THR A 15 -3.00 -7.26 14.71
N ARG A 16 -1.95 -6.84 13.98
CA ARG A 16 -1.98 -6.71 12.51
C ARG A 16 -2.39 -8.03 11.84
N HIS A 17 -1.79 -9.12 12.26
CA HIS A 17 -2.11 -10.45 11.74
C HIS A 17 -3.58 -10.82 11.95
N ILE A 18 -4.12 -10.65 13.17
CA ILE A 18 -5.52 -10.94 13.48
C ILE A 18 -6.45 -10.07 12.61
N ILE A 19 -6.18 -8.77 12.48
CA ILE A 19 -7.01 -7.89 11.66
C ILE A 19 -7.06 -8.36 10.21
N ILE A 20 -5.93 -8.75 9.64
CA ILE A 20 -5.84 -9.17 8.25
C ILE A 20 -6.52 -10.52 8.01
N THR A 21 -6.43 -11.46 8.96
CA THR A 21 -6.91 -12.83 8.78
C THR A 21 -8.33 -13.08 9.30
N GLU A 22 -8.75 -12.33 10.32
CA GLU A 22 -9.99 -12.59 11.07
C GLU A 22 -10.89 -11.34 11.20
N GLY A 23 -10.38 -10.15 10.82
CA GLY A 23 -11.07 -8.87 10.95
C GLY A 23 -10.83 -8.16 12.29
N ILE A 24 -11.12 -6.85 12.32
CA ILE A 24 -10.82 -6.00 13.48
C ILE A 24 -11.67 -6.39 14.72
N GLU A 25 -12.85 -6.95 14.53
CA GLU A 25 -13.72 -7.38 15.62
C GLU A 25 -13.15 -8.60 16.39
N ALA A 26 -12.29 -9.41 15.73
CA ALA A 26 -11.59 -10.53 16.37
C ALA A 26 -10.46 -10.09 17.33
N THR A 27 -10.09 -8.82 17.36
CA THR A 27 -9.01 -8.28 18.20
C THR A 27 -9.41 -8.16 19.67
N SER A 28 -9.78 -9.27 20.33
CA SER A 28 -9.91 -9.27 21.78
C SER A 28 -8.54 -9.24 22.46
N LEU A 29 -8.46 -8.69 23.68
CA LEU A 29 -7.21 -8.62 24.44
C LEU A 29 -6.62 -10.02 24.67
N GLU A 30 -7.46 -10.98 24.96
CA GLU A 30 -7.10 -12.38 25.18
C GLU A 30 -6.48 -12.98 23.92
N HIS A 31 -7.10 -12.75 22.76
CA HIS A 31 -6.65 -13.29 21.49
C HIS A 31 -5.32 -12.66 21.06
N ILE A 32 -5.19 -11.34 21.17
CA ILE A 32 -3.93 -10.64 20.89
C ILE A 32 -2.80 -11.19 21.77
N CYS A 33 -3.02 -11.33 23.07
CA CYS A 33 -2.03 -11.87 23.99
C CYS A 33 -1.67 -13.32 23.67
N ALA A 34 -2.65 -14.16 23.33
CA ALA A 34 -2.43 -15.55 22.97
C ALA A 34 -1.57 -15.67 21.69
N VAL A 35 -1.91 -14.93 20.61
CA VAL A 35 -1.17 -14.95 19.35
C VAL A 35 0.24 -14.39 19.53
N ALA A 36 0.40 -13.31 20.32
CA ALA A 36 1.70 -12.71 20.61
C ALA A 36 2.59 -13.53 21.54
N GLY A 37 2.01 -14.52 22.27
CA GLY A 37 2.72 -15.31 23.27
C GLY A 37 3.03 -14.54 24.57
N PHE A 38 2.12 -13.63 24.96
CA PHE A 38 2.26 -12.81 26.17
C PHE A 38 1.05 -12.92 27.09
N THR A 39 1.24 -12.49 28.34
CA THR A 39 0.16 -12.38 29.33
C THR A 39 -0.54 -11.03 29.23
N ARG A 40 -1.76 -10.92 29.79
CA ARG A 40 -2.48 -9.63 29.94
C ARG A 40 -1.66 -8.61 30.72
N GLY A 41 -0.89 -9.04 31.73
CA GLY A 41 0.01 -8.17 32.49
C GLY A 41 1.11 -7.57 31.61
N ALA A 42 1.71 -8.35 30.71
CA ALA A 42 2.67 -7.85 29.74
C ALA A 42 2.05 -6.85 28.76
N PHE A 43 0.80 -7.08 28.34
CA PHE A 43 0.05 -6.12 27.52
C PHE A 43 -0.09 -4.77 28.23
N TYR A 44 -0.66 -4.75 29.44
CA TYR A 44 -0.90 -3.52 30.21
C TYR A 44 0.37 -2.79 30.64
N SER A 45 1.51 -3.47 30.66
CA SER A 45 2.82 -2.83 30.88
C SER A 45 3.29 -2.04 29.65
N ASN A 46 2.69 -2.26 28.47
CA ASN A 46 3.07 -1.64 27.21
C ASN A 46 2.00 -0.73 26.62
N PHE A 47 0.73 -1.07 26.76
CA PHE A 47 -0.41 -0.33 26.20
C PHE A 47 -1.48 -0.09 27.29
N SER A 48 -2.04 1.10 27.33
CA SER A 48 -3.09 1.47 28.29
C SER A 48 -4.43 0.79 27.99
N SER A 49 -4.70 0.52 26.71
CA SER A 49 -5.94 -0.11 26.23
C SER A 49 -5.74 -0.76 24.86
N LYS A 50 -6.72 -1.55 24.43
CA LYS A 50 -6.79 -2.06 23.04
C LYS A 50 -6.84 -0.91 22.03
N ASP A 51 -7.58 0.16 22.32
CA ASP A 51 -7.68 1.30 21.44
C ASP A 51 -6.36 2.08 21.31
N SER A 52 -5.59 2.15 22.41
CA SER A 52 -4.23 2.69 22.36
C SER A 52 -3.31 1.86 21.45
N LEU A 53 -3.38 0.52 21.55
CA LEU A 53 -2.60 -0.37 20.67
C LEU A 53 -3.02 -0.22 19.21
N LEU A 54 -4.33 -0.21 18.92
CA LEU A 54 -4.82 -0.02 17.54
C LEU A 54 -4.44 1.35 16.97
N GLY A 55 -4.44 2.41 17.81
CA GLY A 55 -3.98 3.74 17.41
C GLY A 55 -2.51 3.75 17.03
N ILE A 56 -1.65 3.12 17.82
CA ILE A 56 -0.22 3.01 17.54
C ILE A 56 0.03 2.15 16.30
N LEU A 57 -0.74 1.08 16.10
CA LEU A 57 -0.67 0.28 14.87
C LEU A 57 -1.00 1.12 13.63
N ALA A 58 -2.12 1.86 13.66
CA ALA A 58 -2.51 2.72 12.55
C ALA A 58 -1.44 3.80 12.27
N GLU A 59 -0.97 4.49 13.31
CA GLU A 59 0.08 5.50 13.19
C GLU A 59 1.35 4.93 12.54
N GLY A 60 1.78 3.74 12.98
CA GLY A 60 2.95 3.07 12.43
C GLY A 60 2.79 2.73 10.95
N GLU A 61 1.68 2.14 10.54
CA GLU A 61 1.42 1.80 9.13
C GLU A 61 1.44 3.05 8.21
N TYR A 62 0.80 4.16 8.64
CA TYR A 62 0.84 5.40 7.86
C TYR A 62 2.23 6.06 7.87
N ALA A 63 2.93 6.04 9.01
CA ALA A 63 4.29 6.58 9.12
C ALA A 63 5.25 5.84 8.18
N ASP A 64 5.14 4.51 8.10
CA ASP A 64 5.95 3.69 7.19
C ASP A 64 5.68 4.01 5.72
N LEU A 65 4.42 4.22 5.33
CA LEU A 65 4.05 4.63 3.97
C LEU A 65 4.64 5.99 3.62
N ILE A 66 4.48 6.97 4.52
CA ILE A 66 5.01 8.33 4.37
C ILE A 66 6.54 8.30 4.26
N GLN A 67 7.20 7.51 5.11
CA GLN A 67 8.66 7.42 5.11
C GLN A 67 9.19 6.84 3.79
N ARG A 68 8.59 5.78 3.28
CA ARG A 68 8.96 5.18 1.98
C ARG A 68 8.82 6.15 0.82
N LEU A 69 7.75 6.95 0.81
CA LEU A 69 7.56 7.99 -0.20
C LEU A 69 8.62 9.10 -0.09
N ARG A 70 8.95 9.55 1.14
CA ARG A 70 10.00 10.55 1.36
C ARG A 70 11.37 10.07 0.90
N GLU A 71 11.73 8.85 1.25
CA GLU A 71 12.99 8.25 0.81
C GLU A 71 13.08 8.19 -0.71
N ARG A 72 11.99 7.90 -1.41
CA ARG A 72 11.96 7.89 -2.87
C ARG A 72 12.20 9.28 -3.45
N VAL A 73 11.54 10.32 -2.93
CA VAL A 73 11.77 11.70 -3.38
C VAL A 73 13.23 12.13 -3.16
N LEU A 74 13.79 11.83 -1.99
CA LEU A 74 15.21 12.13 -1.71
C LEU A 74 16.17 11.43 -2.68
N LEU A 75 15.87 10.20 -3.09
CA LEU A 75 16.66 9.50 -4.10
C LEU A 75 16.60 10.20 -5.46
N TRP A 76 15.43 10.67 -5.88
CA TRP A 76 15.26 11.42 -7.13
C TRP A 76 16.01 12.76 -7.12
N GLU A 77 15.91 13.52 -6.02
CA GLU A 77 16.63 14.78 -5.84
C GLU A 77 18.15 14.58 -5.92
N ASN A 78 18.66 13.53 -5.26
CA ASN A 78 20.09 13.22 -5.26
C ASN A 78 20.60 12.67 -6.61
N ALA A 79 19.75 11.99 -7.36
CA ALA A 79 20.11 11.45 -8.67
C ALA A 79 20.29 12.55 -9.75
N GLN A 80 20.02 13.83 -9.43
CA GLN A 80 20.02 14.94 -10.41
C GLN A 80 19.28 14.53 -11.69
N THR A 81 18.10 13.93 -11.54
CA THR A 81 17.29 13.48 -12.67
C THR A 81 17.15 14.66 -13.63
N PRO A 82 17.73 14.58 -14.85
CA PRO A 82 17.81 15.75 -15.72
C PRO A 82 16.40 16.18 -16.07
N ALA A 83 16.01 17.35 -15.56
CA ALA A 83 14.78 17.99 -15.98
C ALA A 83 14.85 18.16 -17.51
N SER A 84 13.93 17.55 -18.22
CA SER A 84 13.33 17.99 -19.49
C SER A 84 14.24 18.51 -20.62
N GLN A 85 15.45 18.00 -20.83
CA GLN A 85 16.18 18.27 -22.08
C GLN A 85 15.81 17.29 -23.21
N GLY A 86 14.95 16.29 -22.93
CA GLY A 86 14.48 15.29 -23.87
C GLY A 86 13.18 15.71 -24.60
N GLY A 87 12.88 15.03 -25.69
CA GLY A 87 11.61 15.17 -26.41
C GLY A 87 10.41 14.71 -25.57
N GLU A 88 9.19 14.89 -26.12
CA GLU A 88 7.93 14.50 -25.45
C GLU A 88 7.93 13.01 -25.02
N GLY A 89 8.49 12.11 -25.84
CA GLY A 89 8.63 10.70 -25.52
C GLY A 89 9.51 10.42 -24.29
N ASP A 90 10.60 11.18 -24.13
CA ASP A 90 11.50 11.02 -22.99
C ASP A 90 10.85 11.50 -21.69
N ARG A 91 10.07 12.58 -21.75
CA ARG A 91 9.30 13.11 -20.60
C ARG A 91 8.18 12.15 -20.19
N HIS A 92 7.51 11.52 -21.15
CA HIS A 92 6.51 10.49 -20.87
C HIS A 92 7.12 9.30 -20.14
N LEU A 93 8.22 8.77 -20.65
CA LEU A 93 8.93 7.63 -20.07
C LEU A 93 9.47 7.96 -18.67
N LEU A 94 9.97 9.19 -18.46
CA LEU A 94 10.40 9.65 -17.15
C LEU A 94 9.23 9.64 -16.15
N MET A 95 8.09 10.22 -16.52
CA MET A 95 6.89 10.26 -15.66
C MET A 95 6.38 8.84 -15.34
N GLU A 96 6.35 7.94 -16.31
CA GLU A 96 5.99 6.54 -16.12
C GLU A 96 6.92 5.84 -15.12
N ASN A 97 8.23 6.01 -15.25
CA ASN A 97 9.20 5.39 -14.36
C ASN A 97 9.12 5.94 -12.92
N LEU A 98 9.03 7.25 -12.74
CA LEU A 98 8.91 7.87 -11.43
C LEU A 98 7.60 7.45 -10.73
N LEU A 99 6.50 7.39 -11.47
CA LEU A 99 5.23 6.91 -10.95
C LEU A 99 5.30 5.43 -10.55
N TYR A 100 5.93 4.59 -11.39
CA TYR A 100 6.15 3.19 -11.07
C TYR A 100 6.95 3.03 -9.78
N GLU A 101 8.05 3.76 -9.63
CA GLU A 101 8.88 3.73 -8.43
C GLU A 101 8.12 4.20 -7.18
N ALA A 102 7.24 5.21 -7.31
CA ALA A 102 6.40 5.66 -6.20
C ALA A 102 5.38 4.59 -5.78
N LEU A 103 4.73 3.93 -6.74
CA LEU A 103 3.77 2.85 -6.49
C LEU A 103 4.47 1.63 -5.88
N ASP A 104 5.65 1.28 -6.37
CA ASP A 104 6.47 0.18 -5.84
C ASP A 104 6.92 0.47 -4.40
N ALA A 105 7.32 1.70 -4.09
CA ALA A 105 7.71 2.12 -2.75
C ALA A 105 6.59 1.97 -1.72
N ILE A 106 5.35 2.30 -2.09
CA ILE A 106 4.19 2.16 -1.20
C ILE A 106 3.89 0.67 -0.94
N HIS A 107 4.16 -0.20 -1.90
CA HIS A 107 3.93 -1.64 -1.83
C HIS A 107 2.55 -1.99 -1.27
N ILE A 108 1.49 -1.59 -1.98
CA ILE A 108 0.11 -1.87 -1.59
C ILE A 108 -0.21 -3.33 -1.90
N ASP A 109 -0.21 -4.14 -0.85
CA ASP A 109 -0.63 -5.54 -0.89
C ASP A 109 -2.07 -5.72 -0.36
N GLU A 110 -2.54 -6.96 -0.41
CA GLU A 110 -3.86 -7.34 0.13
C GLU A 110 -3.97 -7.05 1.63
N GLY A 111 -2.90 -7.28 2.39
CA GLY A 111 -2.88 -7.08 3.84
C GLY A 111 -3.04 -5.61 4.22
N LEU A 112 -2.35 -4.71 3.54
CA LEU A 112 -2.50 -3.27 3.74
C LEU A 112 -3.92 -2.80 3.35
N TYR A 113 -4.46 -3.32 2.24
CA TYR A 113 -5.83 -3.00 1.82
C TYR A 113 -6.86 -3.43 2.87
N ILE A 114 -6.76 -4.67 3.39
CA ILE A 114 -7.68 -5.18 4.43
C ILE A 114 -7.54 -4.33 5.69
N LEU A 115 -6.32 -4.12 6.18
CA LEU A 115 -6.05 -3.35 7.39
C LEU A 115 -6.64 -1.94 7.30
N HIS A 116 -6.38 -1.23 6.19
CA HIS A 116 -6.93 0.10 5.95
C HIS A 116 -8.46 0.10 5.89
N SER A 117 -9.05 -0.87 5.20
CA SER A 117 -10.51 -0.99 5.06
C SER A 117 -11.18 -1.24 6.41
N GLU A 118 -10.64 -2.13 7.24
CA GLU A 118 -11.13 -2.42 8.59
C GLU A 118 -11.04 -1.17 9.50
N MET A 119 -9.93 -0.45 9.45
CA MET A 119 -9.75 0.79 10.19
C MET A 119 -10.70 1.89 9.72
N LEU A 120 -10.93 2.02 8.40
CA LEU A 120 -11.87 2.97 7.82
C LEU A 120 -13.32 2.64 8.24
N MET A 121 -13.72 1.38 8.17
CA MET A 121 -15.06 0.96 8.58
C MET A 121 -15.31 1.22 10.07
N ARG A 122 -14.30 1.03 10.92
CA ARG A 122 -14.38 1.40 12.33
C ARG A 122 -14.52 2.92 12.50
N SER A 123 -13.78 3.74 11.74
CA SER A 123 -13.83 5.21 11.85
C SER A 123 -15.21 5.82 11.55
N ILE A 124 -16.01 5.13 10.71
CA ILE A 124 -17.38 5.54 10.42
C ILE A 124 -18.32 5.30 11.61
N ARG A 125 -18.00 4.30 12.44
CA ARG A 125 -18.82 3.92 13.60
C ARG A 125 -18.38 4.57 14.92
N ASP A 126 -17.12 5.01 14.99
CA ASP A 126 -16.48 5.58 16.17
C ASP A 126 -15.83 6.92 15.79
N ALA A 127 -16.47 8.03 16.22
CA ALA A 127 -16.04 9.37 15.82
C ALA A 127 -14.68 9.77 16.44
N GLU A 128 -14.34 9.29 17.64
CA GLU A 128 -13.03 9.56 18.26
C GLU A 128 -11.92 8.87 17.48
N TRP A 129 -12.14 7.63 17.12
CA TRP A 129 -11.26 6.88 16.23
C TRP A 129 -11.17 7.53 14.85
N GLY A 130 -12.32 7.98 14.32
CA GLY A 130 -12.41 8.67 13.03
C GLY A 130 -11.54 9.92 12.95
N MET A 131 -11.51 10.74 14.01
CA MET A 131 -10.66 11.93 14.06
C MET A 131 -9.16 11.57 13.96
N ARG A 132 -8.71 10.55 14.69
CA ARG A 132 -7.31 10.09 14.64
C ARG A 132 -6.94 9.56 13.25
N LEU A 133 -7.78 8.71 12.69
CA LEU A 133 -7.54 8.14 11.36
C LEU A 133 -7.54 9.21 10.26
N LEU A 134 -8.39 10.23 10.40
CA LEU A 134 -8.45 11.35 9.47
C LEU A 134 -7.13 12.13 9.43
N ASP A 135 -6.50 12.37 10.57
CA ASP A 135 -5.21 13.08 10.65
C ASP A 135 -4.09 12.27 9.97
N PHE A 136 -4.00 10.96 10.20
CA PHE A 136 -3.04 10.10 9.51
C PHE A 136 -3.27 10.07 8.00
N ASN A 137 -4.52 9.90 7.59
CA ASN A 137 -4.91 9.89 6.18
C ASN A 137 -4.56 11.21 5.49
N ARG A 138 -4.78 12.35 6.17
CA ARG A 138 -4.43 13.67 5.66
C ARG A 138 -2.92 13.82 5.47
N GLN A 139 -2.11 13.44 6.47
CA GLN A 139 -0.66 13.49 6.36
C GLN A 139 -0.14 12.62 5.20
N PHE A 140 -0.70 11.43 5.03
CA PHE A 140 -0.36 10.56 3.90
C PHE A 140 -0.76 11.20 2.57
N ALA A 141 -1.97 11.76 2.46
CA ALA A 141 -2.44 12.41 1.25
C ALA A 141 -1.58 13.63 0.89
N ASP A 142 -1.16 14.44 1.88
CA ASP A 142 -0.26 15.58 1.67
C ASP A 142 1.11 15.12 1.16
N GLN A 143 1.66 14.04 1.73
CA GLN A 143 2.94 13.49 1.27
C GLN A 143 2.84 12.91 -0.15
N LEU A 144 1.78 12.15 -0.46
CA LEU A 144 1.55 11.63 -1.80
C LEU A 144 1.34 12.77 -2.80
N GLY A 145 0.64 13.82 -2.42
CA GLY A 145 0.49 15.04 -3.23
C GLY A 145 1.84 15.67 -3.59
N SER A 146 2.75 15.76 -2.62
CA SER A 146 4.12 16.26 -2.87
C SER A 146 4.88 15.37 -3.86
N VAL A 147 4.74 14.04 -3.76
CA VAL A 147 5.34 13.10 -4.72
C VAL A 147 4.78 13.31 -6.14
N LEU A 148 3.46 13.40 -6.27
CA LEU A 148 2.81 13.63 -7.58
C LEU A 148 3.24 14.99 -8.19
N GLN A 149 3.36 16.01 -7.35
CA GLN A 149 3.86 17.32 -7.79
C GLN A 149 5.32 17.23 -8.29
N THR A 150 6.18 16.51 -7.59
CA THR A 150 7.57 16.27 -7.99
C THR A 150 7.64 15.55 -9.34
N ILE A 151 6.83 14.51 -9.54
CA ILE A 151 6.75 13.75 -10.80
C ILE A 151 6.32 14.67 -11.95
N LEU A 152 5.28 15.47 -11.76
CA LEU A 152 4.79 16.40 -12.79
C LEU A 152 5.82 17.47 -13.13
N THR A 153 6.46 18.06 -12.13
CA THR A 153 7.51 19.08 -12.33
C THR A 153 8.71 18.50 -13.09
N ALA A 154 9.15 17.28 -12.74
CA ALA A 154 10.23 16.59 -13.46
C ALA A 154 9.88 16.31 -14.94
N ALA A 155 8.59 16.08 -15.23
CA ALA A 155 8.09 15.90 -16.59
C ALA A 155 7.79 17.24 -17.33
N GLY A 156 8.10 18.39 -16.73
CA GLY A 156 7.81 19.71 -17.31
C GLY A 156 6.32 20.03 -17.42
N ARG A 157 5.53 19.56 -16.44
CA ARG A 157 4.07 19.76 -16.42
C ARG A 157 3.62 20.50 -15.15
N GLU A 158 2.59 21.31 -15.29
CA GLU A 158 1.92 21.97 -14.16
C GLU A 158 0.47 21.52 -14.00
N LEU A 159 -0.01 21.50 -12.77
CA LEU A 159 -1.38 21.10 -12.44
C LEU A 159 -2.41 22.14 -12.93
N THR A 160 -3.51 21.63 -13.47
CA THR A 160 -4.70 22.40 -13.86
C THR A 160 -5.85 22.26 -12.87
N VAL A 161 -5.70 21.37 -11.87
CA VAL A 161 -6.69 21.09 -10.82
C VAL A 161 -6.01 21.18 -9.44
N PRO A 162 -6.76 21.34 -8.33
CA PRO A 162 -6.18 21.27 -7.00
C PRO A 162 -5.49 19.93 -6.75
N ILE A 163 -4.26 19.98 -6.20
CA ILE A 163 -3.47 18.77 -5.91
C ILE A 163 -4.23 17.75 -5.06
N GLY A 164 -5.00 18.21 -4.07
CA GLY A 164 -5.80 17.34 -3.23
C GLY A 164 -6.84 16.52 -4.00
N ALA A 165 -7.46 17.07 -5.05
CA ALA A 165 -8.40 16.35 -5.90
C ALA A 165 -7.71 15.24 -6.69
N LEU A 166 -6.55 15.53 -7.27
CA LEU A 166 -5.72 14.54 -7.96
C LEU A 166 -5.28 13.43 -7.00
N THR A 167 -4.75 13.81 -5.84
CA THR A 167 -4.27 12.85 -4.83
C THR A 167 -5.36 11.91 -4.36
N GLN A 168 -6.56 12.41 -4.05
CA GLN A 168 -7.69 11.58 -3.65
C GLN A 168 -8.13 10.64 -4.78
N SER A 169 -8.10 11.10 -6.03
CA SER A 169 -8.40 10.26 -7.20
C SER A 169 -7.39 9.12 -7.34
N VAL A 170 -6.11 9.41 -7.18
CA VAL A 170 -5.03 8.39 -7.22
C VAL A 170 -5.20 7.38 -6.10
N ILE A 171 -5.42 7.82 -4.85
CA ILE A 171 -5.68 6.93 -3.72
C ILE A 171 -6.88 6.02 -4.02
N GLY A 172 -7.98 6.58 -4.51
CA GLY A 172 -9.18 5.82 -4.86
C GLY A 172 -8.93 4.73 -5.91
N VAL A 173 -8.19 5.04 -6.97
CA VAL A 173 -7.82 4.08 -8.02
C VAL A 173 -6.95 2.97 -7.46
N VAL A 174 -5.90 3.32 -6.71
CA VAL A 174 -4.94 2.36 -6.15
C VAL A 174 -5.63 1.43 -5.14
N MET A 175 -6.42 1.98 -4.22
CA MET A 175 -7.16 1.18 -3.24
C MET A 175 -8.20 0.27 -3.91
N ARG A 176 -8.92 0.76 -4.91
CA ARG A 176 -9.87 -0.07 -5.67
C ARG A 176 -9.18 -1.23 -6.39
N ALA A 177 -8.03 -0.98 -6.98
CA ALA A 177 -7.25 -2.00 -7.68
C ALA A 177 -6.70 -3.07 -6.71
N ALA A 178 -6.18 -2.64 -5.54
CA ALA A 178 -5.72 -3.54 -4.49
C ALA A 178 -6.84 -4.47 -3.98
N GLY A 179 -8.02 -3.91 -3.72
CA GLY A 179 -9.19 -4.70 -3.31
C GLY A 179 -9.63 -5.72 -4.35
N LEU A 180 -9.63 -5.36 -5.63
CA LEU A 180 -9.94 -6.29 -6.72
C LEU A 180 -8.87 -7.38 -6.87
N ALA A 181 -7.60 -7.06 -6.66
CA ALA A 181 -6.51 -8.03 -6.70
C ALA A 181 -6.64 -9.06 -5.57
N GLY A 182 -6.86 -8.61 -4.34
CA GLY A 182 -7.10 -9.48 -3.18
C GLY A 182 -8.33 -10.38 -3.38
N TRP A 183 -9.44 -9.81 -3.83
CA TRP A 183 -10.64 -10.60 -4.12
C TRP A 183 -10.40 -11.71 -5.16
N ARG A 184 -9.70 -11.38 -6.26
CA ARG A 184 -9.33 -12.38 -7.28
C ARG A 184 -8.42 -13.46 -6.73
N GLN A 185 -7.51 -13.10 -5.83
CA GLN A 185 -6.62 -14.03 -5.14
C GLN A 185 -7.42 -15.01 -4.28
N SER A 186 -8.29 -14.52 -3.41
CA SER A 186 -9.17 -15.33 -2.55
C SER A 186 -10.02 -16.32 -3.36
N ILE A 187 -10.60 -15.88 -4.49
CA ILE A 187 -11.37 -16.77 -5.37
C ILE A 187 -10.48 -17.86 -5.97
N ARG A 188 -9.25 -17.56 -6.38
CA ARG A 188 -8.33 -18.56 -6.92
C ARG A 188 -7.98 -19.61 -5.87
N GLU A 189 -7.68 -19.18 -4.66
CA GLU A 189 -7.37 -20.08 -3.54
C GLU A 189 -8.56 -20.95 -3.16
N TYR A 190 -9.76 -20.39 -3.10
CA TYR A 190 -10.98 -21.14 -2.89
C TYR A 190 -11.17 -22.23 -3.95
N ARG A 191 -11.02 -21.87 -5.23
CA ARG A 191 -11.15 -22.82 -6.35
C ARG A 191 -10.09 -23.91 -6.30
N SER A 192 -8.83 -23.58 -5.98
CA SER A 192 -7.76 -24.58 -5.88
C SER A 192 -8.00 -25.59 -4.77
N LYS A 193 -8.50 -25.14 -3.62
CA LYS A 193 -8.85 -26.01 -2.48
C LYS A 193 -10.06 -26.92 -2.76
N HIS A 194 -11.01 -26.48 -3.57
CA HIS A 194 -12.25 -27.20 -3.83
C HIS A 194 -12.26 -27.94 -5.18
N SER A 195 -11.38 -27.60 -6.11
CA SER A 195 -11.23 -28.31 -7.39
C SER A 195 -10.66 -29.74 -7.21
N ALA A 196 -9.92 -29.99 -6.14
CA ALA A 196 -9.42 -31.34 -5.82
C ALA A 196 -10.53 -32.33 -5.42
N ALA A 197 -11.70 -31.82 -5.03
CA ALA A 197 -12.84 -32.66 -4.63
C ALA A 197 -13.74 -33.09 -5.80
N THR A 198 -13.59 -32.49 -7.00
CA THR A 198 -14.45 -32.77 -8.18
C THR A 198 -13.73 -33.46 -9.33
N ASN A 199 -12.42 -33.70 -9.24
CA ASN A 199 -11.66 -34.35 -10.33
C ASN A 199 -11.37 -35.81 -10.08
N SER A 200 -12.42 -36.64 -10.13
CA SER A 200 -12.34 -38.03 -10.49
C SER A 200 -12.58 -38.14 -12.00
N GLY A 201 -11.52 -38.06 -12.82
CA GLY A 201 -11.66 -38.60 -14.15
C GLY A 201 -11.06 -37.89 -15.37
N TYR A 202 -10.07 -37.03 -15.30
CA TYR A 202 -9.22 -36.73 -16.47
C TYR A 202 -7.82 -36.25 -16.02
N PRO A 203 -6.72 -36.80 -16.55
CA PRO A 203 -5.38 -36.32 -16.21
C PRO A 203 -5.10 -34.96 -16.83
N ALA A 204 -4.66 -34.03 -16.00
CA ALA A 204 -4.21 -32.70 -16.44
C ALA A 204 -2.90 -32.82 -17.26
N PRO A 205 -2.67 -31.95 -18.27
CA PRO A 205 -1.39 -31.91 -18.97
C PRO A 205 -0.27 -31.45 -18.00
N ALA A 206 0.91 -32.08 -18.16
CA ALA A 206 2.08 -31.85 -17.32
C ALA A 206 2.52 -30.38 -17.29
N PRO A 207 3.02 -29.88 -16.13
CA PRO A 207 3.53 -28.52 -16.01
C PRO A 207 4.77 -28.33 -16.88
N ARG A 208 4.83 -27.20 -17.61
CA ARG A 208 6.05 -26.79 -18.30
C ARG A 208 7.11 -26.38 -17.27
N GLU A 209 8.33 -26.87 -17.46
CA GLU A 209 9.48 -26.62 -16.62
C GLU A 209 9.74 -25.11 -16.48
N ASN A 210 9.81 -24.64 -15.23
CA ASN A 210 10.16 -23.28 -14.87
C ASN A 210 11.68 -23.11 -14.92
N HIS A 211 12.18 -22.23 -15.76
CA HIS A 211 13.54 -21.71 -15.63
C HIS A 211 13.64 -20.80 -14.39
N PRO A 212 14.78 -20.82 -13.65
CA PRO A 212 14.98 -19.95 -12.50
C PRO A 212 15.04 -18.49 -12.95
N PRO A 213 14.46 -17.56 -12.18
CA PRO A 213 14.46 -16.15 -12.53
C PRO A 213 15.84 -15.50 -12.35
N VAL A 214 16.28 -14.79 -13.37
CA VAL A 214 17.40 -13.85 -13.31
C VAL A 214 16.93 -12.60 -12.55
N PRO A 215 17.70 -12.05 -11.57
CA PRO A 215 17.29 -10.85 -10.88
C PRO A 215 17.39 -9.63 -11.80
N PRO A 216 16.34 -8.82 -11.93
CA PRO A 216 16.25 -7.75 -12.90
C PRO A 216 16.52 -6.35 -12.31
N ALA A 217 16.99 -5.47 -13.15
CA ALA A 217 16.92 -4.03 -12.92
C ALA A 217 15.43 -3.60 -12.95
N HIS A 218 14.99 -2.89 -11.92
CA HIS A 218 13.59 -2.50 -11.73
C HIS A 218 13.18 -1.40 -12.72
N THR A 219 12.47 -1.77 -13.78
CA THR A 219 11.85 -0.83 -14.71
C THR A 219 10.33 -1.10 -14.78
N ALA A 220 9.55 -0.07 -15.14
CA ALA A 220 8.10 -0.18 -15.32
C ALA A 220 7.68 -1.34 -16.26
N SER A 221 8.56 -1.73 -17.17
CA SER A 221 8.36 -2.88 -18.09
C SER A 221 8.24 -4.23 -17.38
N GLN A 222 8.65 -4.34 -16.11
CA GLN A 222 8.64 -5.59 -15.31
C GLN A 222 7.50 -5.62 -14.27
N ALA A 223 6.65 -4.59 -14.25
CA ALA A 223 5.52 -4.51 -13.35
C ALA A 223 4.55 -5.70 -13.52
N SER A 224 3.93 -6.13 -12.41
CA SER A 224 2.85 -7.10 -12.46
C SER A 224 1.70 -6.58 -13.34
N PRO A 225 0.86 -7.45 -13.93
CA PRO A 225 -0.30 -7.00 -14.71
C PRO A 225 -1.23 -6.06 -13.92
N ALA A 226 -1.37 -6.27 -12.62
CA ALA A 226 -2.17 -5.42 -11.75
C ALA A 226 -1.52 -4.04 -11.56
N THR A 227 -0.22 -4.00 -11.25
CA THR A 227 0.55 -2.76 -11.10
C THR A 227 0.55 -1.96 -12.41
N ARG A 228 0.69 -2.63 -13.55
CA ARG A 228 0.66 -1.98 -14.87
C ARG A 228 -0.69 -1.33 -15.15
N SER A 229 -1.80 -2.01 -14.83
CA SER A 229 -3.14 -1.44 -15.00
C SER A 229 -3.37 -0.21 -14.10
N ILE A 230 -2.85 -0.21 -12.88
CA ILE A 230 -2.88 0.96 -12.00
C ILE A 230 -2.06 2.10 -12.60
N LEU A 231 -0.84 1.80 -13.03
CA LEU A 231 0.09 2.76 -13.62
C LEU A 231 -0.55 3.47 -14.82
N GLU A 232 -1.13 2.72 -15.77
CA GLU A 232 -1.83 3.26 -16.95
C GLU A 232 -2.96 4.23 -16.57
N VAL A 233 -3.82 3.85 -15.62
CA VAL A 233 -4.93 4.71 -15.19
C VAL A 233 -4.43 5.97 -14.47
N VAL A 234 -3.42 5.86 -13.61
CA VAL A 234 -2.86 7.01 -12.91
C VAL A 234 -2.13 7.95 -13.88
N LEU A 235 -1.42 7.41 -14.89
CA LEU A 235 -0.83 8.23 -15.96
C LEU A 235 -1.90 9.04 -16.71
N VAL A 236 -3.01 8.41 -17.09
CA VAL A 236 -4.14 9.12 -17.73
C VAL A 236 -4.65 10.25 -16.83
N LEU A 237 -4.78 10.02 -15.53
CA LEU A 237 -5.18 11.07 -14.57
C LEU A 237 -4.17 12.21 -14.50
N LEU A 238 -2.86 11.89 -14.44
CA LEU A 238 -1.80 12.91 -14.41
C LEU A 238 -1.84 13.78 -15.68
N TYR A 239 -1.98 13.18 -16.86
CA TYR A 239 -2.10 13.91 -18.12
C TYR A 239 -3.38 14.76 -18.20
N ALA A 240 -4.53 14.19 -17.79
CA ALA A 240 -5.80 14.90 -17.80
C ALA A 240 -5.86 16.09 -16.83
N CYS A 241 -5.11 16.00 -15.72
CA CYS A 241 -5.09 17.01 -14.66
C CYS A 241 -3.91 17.99 -14.74
N SER A 242 -3.11 17.93 -15.82
CA SER A 242 -1.94 18.79 -15.99
C SER A 242 -1.76 19.24 -17.44
N ARG A 243 -0.97 20.31 -17.64
CA ARG A 243 -0.56 20.79 -18.95
C ARG A 243 0.96 20.97 -19.00
N GLU A 244 1.53 21.03 -20.19
CA GLU A 244 2.94 21.36 -20.37
C GLU A 244 3.23 22.80 -19.92
N ILE A 245 4.42 23.00 -19.37
CA ILE A 245 4.94 24.32 -19.05
C ILE A 245 5.58 24.85 -20.35
N ASP A 246 5.08 26.01 -20.83
CA ASP A 246 5.61 26.69 -22.04
C ASP A 246 7.06 27.18 -21.85
#